data_f8746209d14742d565c7193eb000e94b
#
_entry.id   f8746209d14742d565c7193eb000e94b
#
_cell.length_a   1.000
_cell.length_b   1.000
_cell.length_c   1.000
_cell.angle_alpha   90.00
_cell.angle_beta   90.00
_cell.angle_gamma   90.00
#
_symmetry.space_group_name_H-M   'P 1'
#
loop_
_entity.id
_entity.type
_entity.pdbx_description
1 polymer ?
#
loop_
_entity_poly.entity_id
_entity_poly.type
_entity_poly.pdbx_seq_one_letter_code
_entity_poly.pdbx_strand_id
1 'polypeptide(L)'
;MDPFALLGLGPEADEAGVKKAFRERAQKLHPDVGGSTEDMAQLLDAYRRALVEVRHRPVDRARGAGTPTGRRGRGRAGGRVERDVASFTVDVLPVVAFEGLHLVAASLGDIADQEPPYMVEFLVRGPDFLWCRCDLVPDAGATTVAVSVSPAGDQPLVRVEQMRDILVAELNSLDWS
;
A
#
# COMPACT_ATOMS: atom_id res chain seq x y z
N MET A 1 -11.22 -22.04 -1.51
CA MET A 1 -11.28 -21.29 -2.78
C MET A 1 -9.88 -20.76 -3.04
N ASP A 2 -9.35 -20.93 -4.24
CA ASP A 2 -7.98 -20.52 -4.60
C ASP A 2 -7.91 -18.99 -4.65
N PRO A 3 -7.03 -18.35 -3.86
CA PRO A 3 -6.92 -16.90 -3.81
C PRO A 3 -6.47 -16.29 -5.13
N PHE A 4 -5.62 -16.98 -5.90
CA PHE A 4 -5.18 -16.49 -7.20
C PHE A 4 -6.30 -16.52 -8.24
N ALA A 5 -7.13 -17.56 -8.23
CA ALA A 5 -8.28 -17.66 -9.14
C ALA A 5 -9.29 -16.52 -8.89
N LEU A 6 -9.54 -16.14 -7.61
CA LEU A 6 -10.40 -15.00 -7.28
C LEU A 6 -9.82 -13.67 -7.78
N LEU A 7 -8.50 -13.56 -7.85
CA LEU A 7 -7.81 -12.39 -8.41
C LEU A 7 -7.68 -12.48 -9.96
N GLY A 8 -8.06 -13.60 -10.57
CA GLY A 8 -7.90 -13.85 -12.00
C GLY A 8 -6.43 -14.04 -12.41
N LEU A 9 -5.64 -14.56 -11.51
CA LEU A 9 -4.22 -14.81 -11.67
C LEU A 9 -3.92 -16.30 -11.68
N GLY A 10 -2.81 -16.66 -12.31
CA GLY A 10 -2.25 -18.01 -12.20
C GLY A 10 -1.42 -18.14 -10.92
N PRO A 11 -1.12 -19.40 -10.49
CA PRO A 11 -0.35 -19.67 -9.28
C PRO A 11 1.10 -19.13 -9.32
N GLU A 12 1.61 -18.78 -10.50
CA GLU A 12 2.95 -18.23 -10.71
C GLU A 12 3.02 -16.71 -10.53
N ALA A 13 1.91 -16.05 -10.17
CA ALA A 13 1.87 -14.61 -10.01
C ALA A 13 2.86 -14.15 -8.92
N ASP A 14 3.54 -13.06 -9.19
CA ASP A 14 4.39 -12.35 -8.24
C ASP A 14 3.59 -11.33 -7.41
N GLU A 15 4.22 -10.75 -6.41
CA GLU A 15 3.58 -9.76 -5.52
C GLU A 15 3.05 -8.55 -6.29
N ALA A 16 3.78 -8.08 -7.30
CA ALA A 16 3.36 -6.96 -8.14
C ALA A 16 2.10 -7.29 -8.95
N GLY A 17 2.03 -8.51 -9.49
CA GLY A 17 0.86 -9.02 -10.20
C GLY A 17 -0.37 -9.15 -9.29
N VAL A 18 -0.18 -9.64 -8.08
CA VAL A 18 -1.24 -9.76 -7.07
C VAL A 18 -1.79 -8.37 -6.70
N LYS A 19 -0.92 -7.39 -6.43
CA LYS A 19 -1.32 -6.01 -6.12
C LYS A 19 -2.06 -5.36 -7.29
N LYS A 20 -1.58 -5.55 -8.52
CA LYS A 20 -2.23 -5.00 -9.73
C LYS A 20 -3.62 -5.59 -9.95
N ALA A 21 -3.75 -6.91 -9.91
CA ALA A 21 -5.03 -7.59 -10.13
C ALA A 21 -6.06 -7.23 -9.06
N PHE A 22 -5.62 -7.09 -7.80
CA PHE A 22 -6.49 -6.63 -6.73
C PHE A 22 -7.01 -5.23 -7.00
N ARG A 23 -6.15 -4.27 -7.37
CA ARG A 23 -6.55 -2.89 -7.68
C ARG A 23 -7.61 -2.83 -8.79
N GLU A 24 -7.40 -3.56 -9.87
CA GLU A 24 -8.33 -3.61 -11.01
C GLU A 24 -9.70 -4.19 -10.64
N ARG A 25 -9.73 -5.17 -9.74
CA ARG A 25 -10.98 -5.78 -9.28
C ARG A 25 -11.68 -4.96 -8.21
N ALA A 26 -10.92 -4.39 -7.27
CA ALA A 26 -11.44 -3.55 -6.21
C ALA A 26 -12.24 -2.36 -6.77
N GLN A 27 -11.76 -1.74 -7.87
CA GLN A 27 -12.50 -0.69 -8.58
C GLN A 27 -13.89 -1.11 -9.04
N LYS A 28 -14.02 -2.37 -9.50
CA LYS A 28 -15.28 -2.88 -10.06
C LYS A 28 -16.25 -3.38 -9.00
N LEU A 29 -15.72 -3.85 -7.88
CA LEU A 29 -16.49 -4.52 -6.82
C LEU A 29 -16.72 -3.64 -5.60
N HIS A 30 -16.19 -2.42 -5.59
CA HIS A 30 -16.35 -1.53 -4.44
C HIS A 30 -17.82 -1.11 -4.26
N PRO A 31 -18.32 -1.10 -3.01
CA PRO A 31 -19.70 -0.71 -2.71
C PRO A 31 -20.09 0.67 -3.23
N ASP A 32 -19.17 1.62 -3.24
CA ASP A 32 -19.41 3.01 -3.69
C ASP A 32 -19.69 3.11 -5.20
N VAL A 33 -19.28 2.12 -5.99
CA VAL A 33 -19.60 2.03 -7.44
C VAL A 33 -20.68 1.00 -7.75
N GLY A 34 -21.39 0.53 -6.71
CA GLY A 34 -22.49 -0.42 -6.86
C GLY A 34 -22.08 -1.89 -6.74
N GLY A 35 -20.87 -2.17 -6.30
CA GLY A 35 -20.44 -3.52 -5.94
C GLY A 35 -21.03 -3.99 -4.59
N SER A 36 -20.90 -5.28 -4.33
CA SER A 36 -21.33 -5.87 -3.06
C SER A 36 -20.23 -5.76 -2.01
N THR A 37 -20.61 -5.38 -0.78
CA THR A 37 -19.69 -5.39 0.37
C THR A 37 -19.14 -6.80 0.63
N GLU A 38 -19.94 -7.83 0.36
CA GLU A 38 -19.52 -9.22 0.52
C GLU A 38 -18.48 -9.62 -0.53
N ASP A 39 -18.66 -9.22 -1.80
CA ASP A 39 -17.70 -9.49 -2.85
C ASP A 39 -16.37 -8.77 -2.59
N MET A 40 -16.43 -7.53 -2.08
CA MET A 40 -15.24 -6.78 -1.69
C MET A 40 -14.50 -7.43 -0.52
N ALA A 41 -15.23 -7.93 0.50
CA ALA A 41 -14.63 -8.64 1.62
C ALA A 41 -13.94 -9.95 1.16
N GLN A 42 -14.57 -10.68 0.27
CA GLN A 42 -13.98 -11.90 -0.32
C GLN A 42 -12.72 -11.58 -1.15
N LEU A 43 -12.76 -10.50 -1.91
CA LEU A 43 -11.61 -10.05 -2.70
C LEU A 43 -10.43 -9.65 -1.79
N LEU A 44 -10.68 -8.92 -0.70
CA LEU A 44 -9.68 -8.55 0.29
C LEU A 44 -9.05 -9.77 0.97
N ASP A 45 -9.88 -10.74 1.36
CA ASP A 45 -9.40 -11.99 1.96
C ASP A 45 -8.52 -12.78 0.98
N ALA A 46 -8.95 -12.89 -0.28
CA ALA A 46 -8.17 -13.54 -1.33
C ALA A 46 -6.83 -12.84 -1.57
N TYR A 47 -6.84 -11.51 -1.59
CA TYR A 47 -5.63 -10.70 -1.75
C TYR A 47 -4.62 -10.94 -0.62
N ARG A 48 -5.08 -10.89 0.65
CA ARG A 48 -4.21 -11.16 1.80
C ARG A 48 -3.60 -12.55 1.76
N ARG A 49 -4.41 -13.58 1.43
CA ARG A 49 -3.91 -14.96 1.30
C ARG A 49 -2.91 -15.10 0.17
N ALA A 50 -3.18 -14.50 -1.00
CA ALA A 50 -2.26 -14.53 -2.13
C ALA A 50 -0.92 -13.87 -1.79
N LEU A 51 -0.92 -12.72 -1.09
CA LEU A 51 0.30 -12.06 -0.64
C LEU A 51 1.12 -12.92 0.32
N VAL A 52 0.45 -13.54 1.32
CA VAL A 52 1.12 -14.45 2.26
C VAL A 52 1.76 -15.61 1.51
N GLU A 53 1.04 -16.20 0.56
CA GLU A 53 1.55 -17.34 -0.22
C GLU A 53 2.74 -16.95 -1.11
N VAL A 54 2.66 -15.80 -1.79
CA VAL A 54 3.78 -15.30 -2.62
C VAL A 54 5.01 -15.00 -1.77
N ARG A 55 4.85 -14.38 -0.60
CA ARG A 55 5.97 -14.05 0.32
C ARG A 55 6.59 -15.27 0.97
N HIS A 56 5.83 -16.34 1.24
CA HIS A 56 6.33 -17.58 1.82
C HIS A 56 6.79 -18.58 0.77
N ARG A 57 6.61 -18.31 -0.51
CA ARG A 57 7.11 -19.18 -1.57
C ARG A 57 8.63 -19.17 -1.55
N PRO A 58 9.30 -20.35 -1.45
CA PRO A 58 10.74 -20.41 -1.58
C PRO A 58 11.13 -19.76 -2.90
N VAL A 59 12.00 -18.75 -2.85
CA VAL A 59 12.52 -18.12 -4.06
C VAL A 59 13.47 -19.13 -4.70
N ASP A 60 12.95 -20.00 -5.56
CA ASP A 60 13.76 -20.74 -6.50
C ASP A 60 14.42 -19.72 -7.44
N ARG A 61 15.64 -19.32 -7.06
CA ARG A 61 16.50 -18.41 -7.84
C ARG A 61 16.98 -19.03 -9.15
N ALA A 62 16.14 -19.79 -9.80
CA ALA A 62 16.51 -20.44 -11.06
C ALA A 62 15.32 -20.42 -12.03
N ARG A 63 15.05 -19.27 -12.65
CA ARG A 63 14.57 -19.15 -14.04
C ARG A 63 14.20 -17.70 -14.34
N GLY A 64 15.16 -16.99 -14.87
CA GLY A 64 14.97 -15.65 -15.37
C GLY A 64 16.30 -14.92 -15.56
N ALA A 65 17.36 -15.64 -15.94
CA ALA A 65 18.56 -15.03 -16.46
C ALA A 65 18.26 -14.48 -17.86
N GLY A 66 17.52 -13.38 -17.93
CA GLY A 66 17.56 -12.46 -19.04
C GLY A 66 18.88 -11.71 -18.92
N THR A 67 19.83 -12.09 -19.73
CA THR A 67 21.16 -11.51 -19.94
C THR A 67 21.05 -9.97 -20.06
N PRO A 68 21.66 -9.20 -19.16
CA PRO A 68 21.88 -7.80 -19.45
C PRO A 68 23.08 -7.71 -20.37
N THR A 69 22.83 -7.64 -21.68
CA THR A 69 23.85 -7.20 -22.64
C THR A 69 24.31 -5.83 -22.23
N GLY A 70 25.58 -5.81 -21.81
CA GLY A 70 26.27 -4.62 -21.38
C GLY A 70 26.27 -3.54 -22.44
N ARG A 71 25.90 -2.35 -22.01
CA ARG A 71 26.38 -1.12 -22.63
C ARG A 71 26.83 -0.18 -21.52
N ARG A 72 28.15 -0.18 -21.31
CA ARG A 72 28.84 0.87 -20.55
C ARG A 72 28.55 2.22 -21.23
N GLY A 73 27.59 2.95 -20.67
CA GLY A 73 27.33 4.35 -20.95
C GLY A 73 27.86 5.18 -19.78
N ARG A 74 28.88 5.94 -20.04
CA ARG A 74 29.53 6.92 -19.14
C ARG A 74 28.50 7.84 -18.49
N GLY A 75 28.79 8.19 -17.25
CA GLY A 75 28.03 9.02 -16.36
C GLY A 75 27.50 10.31 -16.98
N ARG A 76 26.26 10.54 -16.64
CA ARG A 76 25.73 11.88 -16.47
C ARG A 76 25.07 11.86 -15.08
N ALA A 77 25.59 12.71 -14.21
CA ALA A 77 24.95 13.08 -12.97
C ALA A 77 23.59 13.71 -13.33
N GLY A 78 22.61 12.86 -13.56
CA GLY A 78 21.22 13.24 -13.66
C GLY A 78 20.74 13.34 -12.22
N GLY A 79 20.49 14.56 -11.74
CA GLY A 79 19.82 14.78 -10.47
C GLY A 79 18.55 13.93 -10.45
N ARG A 80 18.50 12.98 -9.52
CA ARG A 80 17.29 12.24 -9.20
C ARG A 80 16.36 13.28 -8.62
N VAL A 81 15.34 13.66 -9.37
CA VAL A 81 14.23 14.43 -8.81
C VAL A 81 13.53 13.45 -7.87
N GLU A 82 13.87 13.51 -6.60
CA GLU A 82 13.07 12.93 -5.55
C GLU A 82 11.72 13.62 -5.64
N ARG A 83 10.68 12.86 -5.95
CA ARG A 83 9.32 13.32 -5.67
C ARG A 83 9.29 13.55 -4.18
N ASP A 84 8.94 14.78 -3.77
CA ASP A 84 8.71 15.08 -2.38
C ASP A 84 7.68 14.09 -1.85
N VAL A 85 8.17 13.10 -1.10
CA VAL A 85 7.31 12.18 -0.38
C VAL A 85 6.77 12.98 0.79
N ALA A 86 5.46 13.24 0.81
CA ALA A 86 4.85 13.91 1.93
C ALA A 86 5.11 13.10 3.18
N SER A 87 5.63 13.72 4.23
CA SER A 87 5.94 13.07 5.49
C SER A 87 5.54 13.95 6.67
N PHE A 88 5.37 13.32 7.81
CA PHE A 88 5.18 13.97 9.10
C PHE A 88 5.84 13.15 10.20
N THR A 89 6.08 13.76 11.34
CA THR A 89 6.71 13.10 12.49
C THR A 89 5.72 13.01 13.64
N VAL A 90 5.72 11.87 14.33
CA VAL A 90 4.94 11.61 15.54
C VAL A 90 5.92 11.35 16.67
N ASP A 91 5.79 12.07 17.79
CA ASP A 91 6.71 12.01 18.92
C ASP A 91 6.45 10.78 19.81
N VAL A 92 6.35 9.61 19.18
CA VAL A 92 6.20 8.32 19.87
C VAL A 92 7.02 7.25 19.15
N LEU A 93 7.23 6.14 19.84
CA LEU A 93 7.94 4.99 19.26
C LEU A 93 7.16 4.36 18.10
N PRO A 94 7.83 3.69 17.14
CA PRO A 94 7.20 3.11 15.95
C PRO A 94 6.02 2.18 16.22
N VAL A 95 6.07 1.42 17.30
CA VAL A 95 4.98 0.52 17.70
C VAL A 95 3.72 1.30 18.03
N VAL A 96 3.84 2.37 18.82
CA VAL A 96 2.71 3.23 19.23
C VAL A 96 2.19 4.03 18.04
N ALA A 97 3.11 4.59 17.22
CA ALA A 97 2.75 5.28 15.99
C ALA A 97 1.99 4.37 15.01
N PHE A 98 2.42 3.12 14.90
CA PHE A 98 1.77 2.12 14.07
C PHE A 98 0.35 1.80 14.56
N GLU A 99 0.15 1.62 15.86
CA GLU A 99 -1.18 1.34 16.42
C GLU A 99 -2.15 2.49 16.15
N GLY A 100 -1.73 3.73 16.40
CA GLY A 100 -2.55 4.91 16.07
C GLY A 100 -2.85 5.02 14.58
N LEU A 101 -1.83 4.85 13.74
CA LEU A 101 -1.99 4.91 12.29
C LEU A 101 -2.89 3.78 11.76
N HIS A 102 -2.80 2.59 12.34
CA HIS A 102 -3.66 1.46 11.99
C HIS A 102 -5.13 1.74 12.31
N LEU A 103 -5.43 2.36 13.45
CA LEU A 103 -6.79 2.77 13.81
C LEU A 103 -7.32 3.82 12.84
N VAL A 104 -6.54 4.83 12.51
CA VAL A 104 -6.90 5.87 11.55
C VAL A 104 -7.10 5.26 10.16
N ALA A 105 -6.19 4.41 9.69
CA ALA A 105 -6.32 3.75 8.40
C ALA A 105 -7.62 2.90 8.31
N ALA A 106 -7.96 2.19 9.39
CA ALA A 106 -9.19 1.40 9.45
C ALA A 106 -10.46 2.27 9.47
N SER A 107 -10.40 3.49 9.99
CA SER A 107 -11.51 4.45 9.95
C SER A 107 -11.69 5.06 8.56
N LEU A 108 -10.59 5.36 7.87
CA LEU A 108 -10.61 5.99 6.56
C LEU A 108 -10.85 5.02 5.40
N GLY A 109 -10.57 3.72 5.61
CA GLY A 109 -10.63 2.77 4.52
C GLY A 109 -10.50 1.31 4.93
N ASP A 110 -10.16 0.49 3.96
CA ASP A 110 -9.96 -0.93 4.14
C ASP A 110 -8.47 -1.27 4.11
N ILE A 111 -7.95 -1.81 5.22
CA ILE A 111 -6.54 -2.19 5.31
C ILE A 111 -6.29 -3.36 4.37
N ALA A 112 -5.41 -3.15 3.41
CA ALA A 112 -5.06 -4.13 2.40
C ALA A 112 -3.80 -4.91 2.77
N ASP A 113 -2.78 -4.21 3.27
CA ASP A 113 -1.51 -4.83 3.67
C ASP A 113 -0.92 -4.11 4.87
N GLN A 114 -0.14 -4.83 5.68
CA GLN A 114 0.55 -4.25 6.82
C GLN A 114 1.77 -5.06 7.21
N GLU A 115 2.80 -4.36 7.66
CA GLU A 115 4.02 -4.93 8.22
C GLU A 115 4.35 -4.20 9.53
N PRO A 116 3.79 -4.65 10.67
CA PRO A 116 4.02 -4.00 11.95
C PRO A 116 5.50 -4.06 12.36
N PRO A 117 6.06 -2.98 12.93
CA PRO A 117 5.50 -1.65 13.10
C PRO A 117 5.90 -0.67 11.99
N TYR A 118 6.20 -1.14 10.77
CA TYR A 118 6.92 -0.36 9.77
C TYR A 118 6.08 0.08 8.57
N MET A 119 4.93 -0.55 8.32
CA MET A 119 4.14 -0.22 7.14
C MET A 119 2.65 -0.55 7.29
N VAL A 120 1.80 0.36 6.79
CA VAL A 120 0.36 0.15 6.60
C VAL A 120 -0.01 0.59 5.19
N GLU A 121 -0.71 -0.26 4.44
CA GLU A 121 -1.29 0.06 3.14
C GLU A 121 -2.81 -0.16 3.19
N PHE A 122 -3.58 0.82 2.77
CA PHE A 122 -5.04 0.77 2.82
C PHE A 122 -5.68 1.45 1.61
N LEU A 123 -6.90 1.02 1.29
CA LEU A 123 -7.73 1.61 0.28
C LEU A 123 -8.69 2.60 0.94
N VAL A 124 -8.56 3.88 0.61
CA VAL A 124 -9.41 4.95 1.15
C VAL A 124 -10.82 4.82 0.60
N ARG A 125 -11.82 4.90 1.47
CA ARG A 125 -13.23 4.93 1.08
C ARG A 125 -13.57 6.31 0.51
N GLY A 126 -14.31 6.33 -0.60
CA GLY A 126 -14.74 7.55 -1.25
C GLY A 126 -14.94 7.37 -2.75
N PRO A 127 -15.42 8.39 -3.45
CA PRO A 127 -15.65 8.32 -4.89
C PRO A 127 -14.34 8.16 -5.68
N ASP A 128 -13.25 8.63 -5.10
CA ASP A 128 -11.91 8.54 -5.68
C ASP A 128 -11.13 7.43 -5.00
N PHE A 129 -11.17 6.23 -5.56
CA PHE A 129 -10.40 5.11 -5.04
C PHE A 129 -8.92 5.44 -4.96
N LEU A 130 -8.43 5.62 -3.76
CA LEU A 130 -7.07 6.02 -3.48
C LEU A 130 -6.35 4.95 -2.66
N TRP A 131 -5.25 4.48 -3.17
CA TRP A 131 -4.31 3.69 -2.39
C TRP A 131 -3.45 4.63 -1.56
N CYS A 132 -3.44 4.41 -0.26
CA CYS A 132 -2.56 5.09 0.67
C CYS A 132 -1.61 4.08 1.31
N ARG A 133 -0.33 4.37 1.23
CA ARG A 133 0.71 3.60 1.91
C ARG A 133 1.48 4.55 2.82
N CYS A 134 1.66 4.12 4.05
CA CYS A 134 2.41 4.79 5.08
C CYS A 134 3.58 3.90 5.50
N ASP A 135 4.81 4.39 5.30
CA ASP A 135 6.02 3.73 5.76
C ASP A 135 6.53 4.46 7.01
N LEU A 136 6.74 3.73 8.11
CA LEU A 136 7.18 4.26 9.40
C LEU A 136 8.67 4.03 9.59
N VAL A 137 9.41 5.11 9.79
CA VAL A 137 10.85 5.10 9.99
C VAL A 137 11.16 5.60 11.39
N PRO A 138 11.86 4.79 12.23
CA PRO A 138 12.31 5.24 13.56
C PRO A 138 13.26 6.43 13.44
N ASP A 139 13.05 7.46 14.27
CA ASP A 139 13.89 8.64 14.31
C ASP A 139 14.08 9.16 15.75
N ALA A 140 15.20 8.81 16.38
CA ALA A 140 15.67 9.35 17.67
C ALA A 140 14.60 9.48 18.79
N GLY A 141 13.69 8.52 18.90
CA GLY A 141 12.61 8.52 19.91
C GLY A 141 11.25 8.95 19.37
N ALA A 142 11.21 9.45 18.16
CA ALA A 142 10.02 9.74 17.37
C ALA A 142 9.87 8.75 16.19
N THR A 143 8.86 8.92 15.40
CA THR A 143 8.62 8.15 14.19
C THR A 143 8.26 9.07 13.03
N THR A 144 9.05 9.02 11.97
CA THR A 144 8.72 9.70 10.72
C THR A 144 7.84 8.79 9.87
N VAL A 145 6.68 9.28 9.46
CA VAL A 145 5.74 8.59 8.58
C VAL A 145 5.83 9.20 7.20
N ALA A 146 6.28 8.41 6.24
CA ALA A 146 6.29 8.76 4.83
C ALA A 146 5.00 8.31 4.17
N VAL A 147 4.27 9.23 3.56
CA VAL A 147 2.96 8.97 2.92
C VAL A 147 3.14 8.92 1.42
N SER A 148 2.68 7.87 0.80
CA SER A 148 2.57 7.77 -0.65
C SER A 148 1.14 7.41 -1.05
N VAL A 149 0.65 8.06 -2.10
CA VAL A 149 -0.68 7.80 -2.64
C VAL A 149 -0.59 7.42 -4.11
N SER A 150 -1.45 6.52 -4.52
CA SER A 150 -1.60 6.17 -5.93
C SER A 150 -3.08 6.00 -6.26
N PRO A 151 -3.53 6.49 -7.43
CA PRO A 151 -4.90 6.26 -7.84
C PRO A 151 -5.14 4.76 -8.02
N ALA A 152 -6.28 4.28 -7.57
CA ALA A 152 -6.70 2.91 -7.86
C ALA A 152 -7.27 2.78 -9.29
N GLY A 153 -7.37 3.89 -10.05
CA GLY A 153 -7.87 3.98 -11.39
C GLY A 153 -7.41 5.19 -12.19
N ASP A 154 -8.13 5.53 -13.25
CA ASP A 154 -7.85 6.64 -14.19
C ASP A 154 -8.24 8.04 -13.65
N GLN A 155 -8.48 8.15 -12.35
CA GLN A 155 -8.94 9.36 -11.69
C GLN A 155 -7.79 10.35 -11.42
N PRO A 156 -8.08 11.68 -11.37
CA PRO A 156 -7.07 12.66 -11.03
C PRO A 156 -6.54 12.44 -9.60
N LEU A 157 -5.24 12.54 -9.44
CA LEU A 157 -4.52 12.37 -8.18
C LEU A 157 -5.07 13.31 -7.10
N VAL A 158 -5.60 12.74 -6.03
CA VAL A 158 -5.66 13.45 -4.74
C VAL A 158 -4.22 13.80 -4.37
N ARG A 159 -3.99 15.05 -4.00
CA ARG A 159 -2.65 15.49 -3.63
C ARG A 159 -2.20 14.73 -2.39
N VAL A 160 -1.01 14.18 -2.43
CA VAL A 160 -0.43 13.44 -1.30
C VAL A 160 -0.40 14.29 -0.02
N GLU A 161 -0.25 15.60 -0.15
CA GLU A 161 -0.30 16.56 0.95
C GLU A 161 -1.68 16.60 1.63
N GLN A 162 -2.76 16.49 0.85
CA GLN A 162 -4.11 16.42 1.43
C GLN A 162 -4.31 15.16 2.25
N MET A 163 -3.83 14.02 1.76
CA MET A 163 -3.89 12.77 2.52
C MET A 163 -3.05 12.84 3.79
N ARG A 164 -1.84 13.40 3.71
CA ARG A 164 -1.01 13.66 4.89
C ARG A 164 -1.76 14.51 5.92
N ASP A 165 -2.38 15.60 5.50
CA ASP A 165 -3.07 16.53 6.40
C ASP A 165 -4.30 15.87 7.07
N ILE A 166 -5.01 15.00 6.34
CA ILE A 166 -6.09 14.17 6.89
C ILE A 166 -5.54 13.22 7.95
N LEU A 167 -4.47 12.49 7.63
CA LEU A 167 -3.85 11.55 8.58
C LEU A 167 -3.38 12.26 9.85
N VAL A 168 -2.76 13.43 9.72
CA VAL A 168 -2.31 14.24 10.86
C VAL A 168 -3.49 14.70 11.71
N ALA A 169 -4.58 15.16 11.09
CA ALA A 169 -5.77 15.60 11.81
C ALA A 169 -6.42 14.44 12.58
N GLU A 170 -6.57 13.30 11.95
CA GLU A 170 -7.15 12.09 12.58
C GLU A 170 -6.26 11.56 13.71
N LEU A 171 -4.93 11.49 13.50
CA LEU A 171 -3.99 11.06 14.54
C LEU A 171 -4.01 12.01 15.75
N ASN A 172 -4.11 13.32 15.53
CA ASN A 172 -4.23 14.31 16.62
C ASN A 172 -5.57 14.22 17.36
N SER A 173 -6.58 13.59 16.79
CA SER A 173 -7.86 13.35 17.46
C SER A 173 -7.86 12.12 18.37
N LEU A 174 -6.83 11.27 18.25
CA LEU A 174 -6.69 10.08 19.09
C LEU A 174 -6.20 10.47 20.51
N ASP A 175 -6.69 9.74 21.49
CA ASP A 175 -6.14 9.79 22.84
C ASP A 175 -4.91 8.86 22.93
N TRP A 176 -3.75 9.46 23.10
CA TRP A 176 -2.48 8.73 23.19
C TRP A 176 -2.09 8.32 24.64
N SER A 177 -3.02 8.43 25.62
CA SER A 177 -2.80 8.09 27.03
C SER A 177 -2.84 6.60 27.35
#